data_10ae434e24596324586950863e319545
#
_entry.id   10ae434e24596324586950863e319545
#
_cell.length_a   1.000
_cell.length_b   1.000
_cell.length_c   1.000
_cell.angle_alpha   90.00
_cell.angle_beta   90.00
_cell.angle_gamma   90.00
#
_symmetry.space_group_name_H-M   'P 1'
#
loop_
_entity.id
_entity.type
_entity.pdbx_description
1 polymer ?
#
loop_
_entity_poly.entity_id
_entity_poly.type
_entity_poly.pdbx_seq_one_letter_code
_entity_poly.pdbx_strand_id
1 'polypeptide(L)'
;RKMLEGAIQSDGIEELFETGKHISVDIFSDEYMDKINAIQLPNTKIKILQRLLSQAIDEFKKVNKIMGVEFADRLKKVVDEYNNRRRDEAYANEVLDDVAEQLAQLLSELKTEKNSFKNMGIDYEEKAFYDILKAVAKKYEFEYPDDKMIELSKRIKLIVDDKSHYTDWSARDDIKANLQVDLILLLDEFGY
;
A
#
# COMPACT_ATOMS: atom_id res chain seq x y z
N ARG A 1 37.55 -18.68 -4.06
CA ARG A 1 36.55 -18.30 -5.09
C ARG A 1 35.15 -18.20 -4.50
N LYS A 2 34.63 -19.23 -3.81
CA LYS A 2 33.30 -19.18 -3.14
C LYS A 2 33.18 -18.09 -2.04
N MET A 3 34.26 -17.74 -1.32
CA MET A 3 34.24 -16.65 -0.32
C MET A 3 34.11 -15.26 -0.95
N LEU A 4 34.72 -15.04 -2.12
CA LEU A 4 34.61 -13.77 -2.85
C LEU A 4 33.23 -13.57 -3.47
N GLU A 5 32.61 -14.65 -3.98
CA GLU A 5 31.23 -14.60 -4.50
C GLU A 5 30.21 -14.30 -3.40
N GLY A 6 30.42 -14.81 -2.17
CA GLY A 6 29.61 -14.48 -1.00
C GLY A 6 29.76 -13.04 -0.53
N ALA A 7 30.96 -12.47 -0.60
CA ALA A 7 31.23 -11.08 -0.23
C ALA A 7 30.62 -10.09 -1.23
N ILE A 8 30.73 -10.34 -2.52
CA ILE A 8 30.13 -9.49 -3.58
C ILE A 8 28.60 -9.50 -3.50
N GLN A 9 27.99 -10.65 -3.16
CA GLN A 9 26.54 -10.72 -2.92
C GLN A 9 26.14 -10.01 -1.62
N SER A 10 26.96 -10.03 -0.58
CA SER A 10 26.76 -9.31 0.69
C SER A 10 26.78 -7.80 0.47
N ASP A 11 27.73 -7.27 -0.28
CA ASP A 11 27.87 -5.82 -0.55
C ASP A 11 26.66 -5.27 -1.32
N GLY A 12 26.16 -6.00 -2.31
CA GLY A 12 24.96 -5.61 -3.05
C GLY A 12 23.69 -5.65 -2.19
N ILE A 13 23.59 -6.56 -1.23
CA ILE A 13 22.50 -6.65 -0.28
C ILE A 13 22.59 -5.52 0.76
N GLU A 14 23.79 -5.23 1.27
CA GLU A 14 24.03 -4.12 2.21
C GLU A 14 23.68 -2.79 1.56
N GLU A 15 24.05 -2.56 0.31
CA GLU A 15 23.69 -1.35 -0.46
C GLU A 15 22.15 -1.20 -0.59
N LEU A 16 21.41 -2.29 -0.84
CA LEU A 16 19.94 -2.27 -0.87
C LEU A 16 19.34 -1.95 0.51
N PHE A 17 19.97 -2.40 1.60
CA PHE A 17 19.52 -2.11 2.97
C PHE A 17 19.91 -0.72 3.45
N GLU A 18 21.10 -0.21 3.11
CA GLU A 18 21.54 1.15 3.47
C GLU A 18 20.74 2.21 2.72
N THR A 19 20.44 1.97 1.45
CA THR A 19 19.61 2.87 0.65
C THR A 19 18.20 3.02 1.24
N GLY A 20 17.67 1.97 1.87
CA GLY A 20 16.37 2.01 2.56
C GLY A 20 16.35 2.79 3.88
N LYS A 21 17.50 3.25 4.39
CA LYS A 21 17.56 3.97 5.69
C LYS A 21 17.54 5.49 5.58
N HIS A 22 18.01 6.09 4.49
CA HIS A 22 18.25 7.54 4.44
C HIS A 22 18.03 8.25 3.10
N ILE A 23 17.62 7.56 2.05
CA ILE A 23 17.33 8.19 0.77
C ILE A 23 15.89 7.85 0.43
N SER A 24 15.14 8.83 -0.05
CA SER A 24 13.86 8.65 -0.74
C SER A 24 14.08 7.92 -2.08
N VAL A 25 14.69 6.74 -2.03
CA VAL A 25 14.75 5.86 -3.19
C VAL A 25 13.34 5.40 -3.41
N ASP A 26 12.82 5.72 -4.57
CA ASP A 26 11.54 5.20 -4.98
C ASP A 26 11.66 3.68 -5.13
N ILE A 27 11.26 2.96 -4.07
CA ILE A 27 11.26 1.49 -4.05
C ILE A 27 10.43 0.89 -5.19
N PHE A 28 9.63 1.72 -5.85
CA PHE A 28 8.83 1.37 -7.02
C PHE A 28 9.53 1.72 -8.34
N SER A 29 10.78 2.22 -8.31
CA SER A 29 11.54 2.45 -9.55
C SER A 29 11.89 1.12 -10.23
N ASP A 30 11.92 1.13 -11.55
CA ASP A 30 12.24 -0.05 -12.34
C ASP A 30 13.67 -0.52 -12.04
N GLU A 31 14.62 0.42 -11.86
CA GLU A 31 16.00 0.12 -11.48
C GLU A 31 16.09 -0.65 -10.14
N TYR A 32 15.28 -0.29 -9.16
CA TYR A 32 15.26 -0.95 -7.86
C TYR A 32 14.66 -2.36 -7.98
N MET A 33 13.60 -2.51 -8.76
CA MET A 33 12.98 -3.79 -9.04
C MET A 33 13.93 -4.73 -9.79
N ASP A 34 14.72 -4.21 -10.73
CA ASP A 34 15.73 -4.99 -11.46
C ASP A 34 16.82 -5.51 -10.51
N LYS A 35 17.28 -4.69 -9.56
CA LYS A 35 18.22 -5.12 -8.52
C LYS A 35 17.67 -6.25 -7.64
N ILE A 36 16.40 -6.16 -7.25
CA ILE A 36 15.73 -7.23 -6.48
C ILE A 36 15.61 -8.51 -7.32
N ASN A 37 15.24 -8.38 -8.58
CA ASN A 37 15.09 -9.51 -9.48
C ASN A 37 16.41 -10.21 -9.78
N ALA A 38 17.53 -9.51 -9.74
CA ALA A 38 18.88 -10.06 -9.90
C ALA A 38 19.34 -10.91 -8.70
N ILE A 39 18.64 -10.86 -7.55
CA ILE A 39 18.99 -11.67 -6.37
C ILE A 39 18.67 -13.13 -6.64
N GLN A 40 19.71 -13.98 -6.67
CA GLN A 40 19.57 -15.40 -6.96
C GLN A 40 19.26 -16.29 -5.73
N LEU A 41 19.38 -15.73 -4.51
CA LEU A 41 19.09 -16.45 -3.28
C LEU A 41 17.62 -16.26 -2.88
N PRO A 42 16.73 -17.25 -3.06
CA PRO A 42 15.29 -17.07 -2.86
C PRO A 42 14.93 -16.59 -1.45
N ASN A 43 15.53 -17.16 -0.41
CA ASN A 43 15.28 -16.75 0.97
C ASN A 43 15.68 -15.30 1.24
N THR A 44 16.76 -14.82 0.63
CA THR A 44 17.21 -13.43 0.76
C THR A 44 16.25 -12.51 0.01
N LYS A 45 15.85 -12.86 -1.20
CA LYS A 45 14.87 -12.12 -2.00
C LYS A 45 13.54 -11.99 -1.26
N ILE A 46 13.03 -13.08 -0.67
CA ILE A 46 11.80 -13.08 0.14
C ILE A 46 11.90 -12.11 1.32
N LYS A 47 12.99 -12.15 2.10
CA LYS A 47 13.17 -11.25 3.25
C LYS A 47 13.24 -9.78 2.86
N ILE A 48 13.90 -9.47 1.75
CA ILE A 48 13.97 -8.10 1.22
C ILE A 48 12.58 -7.64 0.78
N LEU A 49 11.88 -8.43 -0.02
CA LEU A 49 10.53 -8.11 -0.48
C LEU A 49 9.53 -7.93 0.68
N GLN A 50 9.57 -8.80 1.69
CA GLN A 50 8.73 -8.67 2.89
C GLN A 50 8.96 -7.32 3.59
N ARG A 51 10.24 -6.93 3.79
CA ARG A 51 10.57 -5.68 4.45
C ARG A 51 10.13 -4.47 3.65
N LEU A 52 10.39 -4.48 2.34
CA LEU A 52 9.99 -3.39 1.45
C LEU A 52 8.48 -3.23 1.38
N LEU A 53 7.76 -4.32 1.21
CA LEU A 53 6.30 -4.33 1.20
C LEU A 53 5.73 -3.81 2.52
N SER A 54 6.25 -4.26 3.66
CA SER A 54 5.80 -3.77 4.97
C SER A 54 5.97 -2.26 5.08
N GLN A 55 7.13 -1.72 4.72
CA GLN A 55 7.39 -0.28 4.75
C GLN A 55 6.49 0.49 3.78
N ALA A 56 6.35 0.00 2.55
CA ALA A 56 5.53 0.64 1.53
C ALA A 56 4.04 0.66 1.90
N ILE A 57 3.54 -0.44 2.46
CA ILE A 57 2.17 -0.57 2.94
C ILE A 57 1.93 0.37 4.13
N ASP A 58 2.87 0.47 5.08
CA ASP A 58 2.74 1.35 6.23
C ASP A 58 2.71 2.83 5.81
N GLU A 59 3.50 3.23 4.81
CA GLU A 59 3.40 4.57 4.23
C GLU A 59 2.08 4.78 3.48
N PHE A 60 1.64 3.79 2.71
CA PHE A 60 0.39 3.85 1.97
C PHE A 60 -0.84 3.97 2.90
N LYS A 61 -0.83 3.28 4.05
CA LYS A 61 -1.89 3.36 5.07
C LYS A 61 -2.08 4.76 5.65
N LYS A 62 -1.06 5.60 5.63
CA LYS A 62 -1.17 6.97 6.16
C LYS A 62 -2.16 7.82 5.37
N VAL A 63 -2.29 7.54 4.08
CA VAL A 63 -3.21 8.27 3.19
C VAL A 63 -4.44 7.43 2.84
N ASN A 64 -4.24 6.18 2.44
CA ASN A 64 -5.32 5.28 2.06
C ASN A 64 -5.39 4.07 3.02
N LYS A 65 -6.12 4.24 4.11
CA LYS A 65 -6.20 3.23 5.17
C LYS A 65 -6.88 1.94 4.70
N ILE A 66 -7.93 2.05 3.89
CA ILE A 66 -8.72 0.89 3.45
C ILE A 66 -7.87 -0.02 2.57
N MET A 67 -7.33 0.52 1.51
CA MET A 67 -6.47 -0.25 0.60
C MET A 67 -5.19 -0.71 1.29
N GLY A 68 -4.61 0.12 2.16
CA GLY A 68 -3.42 -0.25 2.92
C GLY A 68 -3.66 -1.41 3.88
N VAL A 69 -4.85 -1.55 4.48
CA VAL A 69 -5.21 -2.72 5.31
C VAL A 69 -5.36 -3.96 4.42
N GLU A 70 -6.01 -3.86 3.28
CA GLU A 70 -6.14 -4.97 2.33
C GLU A 70 -4.77 -5.51 1.89
N PHE A 71 -3.85 -4.64 1.51
CA PHE A 71 -2.48 -5.04 1.14
C PHE A 71 -1.72 -5.67 2.32
N ALA A 72 -1.90 -5.17 3.55
CA ALA A 72 -1.29 -5.75 4.74
C ALA A 72 -1.79 -7.16 5.04
N ASP A 73 -3.08 -7.41 4.89
CA ASP A 73 -3.68 -8.73 5.09
C ASP A 73 -3.19 -9.73 4.02
N ARG A 74 -3.05 -9.28 2.78
CA ARG A 74 -2.48 -10.09 1.70
C ARG A 74 -1.01 -10.42 1.96
N LEU A 75 -0.20 -9.42 2.37
CA LEU A 75 1.20 -9.65 2.74
C LEU A 75 1.31 -10.66 3.87
N LYS A 76 0.50 -10.48 4.93
CA LYS A 76 0.46 -11.39 6.08
C LYS A 76 0.16 -12.82 5.64
N LYS A 77 -0.82 -13.02 4.77
CA LYS A 77 -1.19 -14.35 4.26
C LYS A 77 0.00 -15.04 3.58
N VAL A 78 0.69 -14.36 2.66
CA VAL A 78 1.86 -14.91 1.97
C VAL A 78 3.00 -15.23 2.96
N VAL A 79 3.22 -14.36 3.95
CA VAL A 79 4.25 -14.56 4.99
C VAL A 79 3.90 -15.74 5.89
N ASP A 80 2.64 -15.89 6.28
CA ASP A 80 2.17 -17.00 7.10
C ASP A 80 2.29 -18.34 6.34
N GLU A 81 1.94 -18.39 5.07
CA GLU A 81 2.15 -19.57 4.20
C GLU A 81 3.64 -19.93 4.14
N TYR A 82 4.53 -18.95 3.95
CA TYR A 82 5.97 -19.16 3.96
C TYR A 82 6.49 -19.70 5.30
N ASN A 83 6.00 -19.18 6.42
CA ASN A 83 6.44 -19.58 7.76
C ASN A 83 5.91 -20.95 8.19
N ASN A 84 4.70 -21.32 7.74
CA ASN A 84 4.02 -22.56 8.10
C ASN A 84 4.37 -23.74 7.18
N ARG A 85 5.22 -23.53 6.15
CA ARG A 85 5.65 -24.60 5.25
C ARG A 85 6.36 -25.73 6.00
N ARG A 86 6.18 -26.95 5.56
CA ARG A 86 6.85 -28.12 6.15
C ARG A 86 8.36 -28.02 5.93
N ARG A 87 9.14 -28.66 6.84
CA ARG A 87 10.61 -28.62 6.78
C ARG A 87 11.18 -29.29 5.52
N ASP A 88 10.53 -30.31 5.03
CA ASP A 88 10.85 -31.04 3.80
C ASP A 88 10.56 -30.22 2.54
N GLU A 89 9.51 -29.37 2.57
CA GLU A 89 9.17 -28.41 1.52
C GLU A 89 10.00 -27.11 1.64
N ALA A 90 10.57 -26.84 2.83
CA ALA A 90 11.27 -25.59 3.12
C ALA A 90 12.48 -25.32 2.23
N TYR A 91 13.04 -26.36 1.63
CA TYR A 91 14.24 -26.29 0.77
C TYR A 91 13.92 -26.54 -0.71
N ALA A 92 12.66 -26.81 -1.06
CA ALA A 92 12.28 -26.91 -2.46
C ALA A 92 12.36 -25.51 -3.10
N ASN A 93 13.30 -25.35 -4.04
CA ASN A 93 13.48 -24.05 -4.72
C ASN A 93 12.19 -23.55 -5.36
N GLU A 94 11.37 -24.45 -5.90
CA GLU A 94 10.07 -24.13 -6.51
C GLU A 94 9.13 -23.41 -5.54
N VAL A 95 9.05 -23.85 -4.27
CA VAL A 95 8.19 -23.20 -3.25
C VAL A 95 8.72 -21.81 -2.87
N LEU A 96 10.05 -21.68 -2.79
CA LEU A 96 10.67 -20.38 -2.48
C LEU A 96 10.53 -19.39 -3.63
N ASP A 97 10.64 -19.87 -4.86
CA ASP A 97 10.46 -19.06 -6.05
C ASP A 97 9.00 -18.59 -6.18
N ASP A 98 8.03 -19.46 -5.91
CA ASP A 98 6.61 -19.12 -5.90
C ASP A 98 6.28 -18.03 -4.86
N VAL A 99 6.78 -18.16 -3.64
CA VAL A 99 6.61 -17.11 -2.60
C VAL A 99 7.25 -15.80 -3.01
N ALA A 100 8.45 -15.83 -3.59
CA ALA A 100 9.14 -14.65 -4.07
C ALA A 100 8.37 -13.97 -5.20
N GLU A 101 7.77 -14.74 -6.10
CA GLU A 101 6.92 -14.24 -7.19
C GLU A 101 5.64 -13.61 -6.66
N GLN A 102 4.94 -14.23 -5.72
CA GLN A 102 3.75 -13.67 -5.08
C GLN A 102 4.05 -12.32 -4.39
N LEU A 103 5.19 -12.20 -3.70
CA LEU A 103 5.61 -10.95 -3.09
C LEU A 103 5.97 -9.88 -4.12
N ALA A 104 6.64 -10.25 -5.21
CA ALA A 104 6.97 -9.32 -6.29
C ALA A 104 5.70 -8.84 -7.01
N GLN A 105 4.74 -9.72 -7.24
CA GLN A 105 3.43 -9.37 -7.78
C GLN A 105 2.69 -8.40 -6.86
N LEU A 106 2.66 -8.66 -5.55
CA LEU A 106 2.02 -7.79 -4.57
C LEU A 106 2.64 -6.38 -4.57
N LEU A 107 3.96 -6.28 -4.73
CA LEU A 107 4.66 -4.99 -4.84
C LEU A 107 4.29 -4.25 -6.14
N SER A 108 4.17 -4.95 -7.25
CA SER A 108 3.72 -4.38 -8.53
C SER A 108 2.27 -3.88 -8.47
N GLU A 109 1.40 -4.64 -7.83
CA GLU A 109 0.00 -4.25 -7.62
C GLU A 109 -0.11 -3.02 -6.71
N LEU A 110 0.67 -2.96 -5.62
CA LEU A 110 0.73 -1.80 -4.74
C LEU A 110 1.23 -0.54 -5.48
N LYS A 111 2.23 -0.69 -6.37
CA LYS A 111 2.70 0.37 -7.28
C LYS A 111 1.56 0.88 -8.17
N THR A 112 0.83 -0.04 -8.78
CA THR A 112 -0.29 0.28 -9.66
C THR A 112 -1.40 0.99 -8.90
N GLU A 113 -1.79 0.47 -7.73
CA GLU A 113 -2.83 1.07 -6.90
C GLU A 113 -2.44 2.47 -6.40
N LYS A 114 -1.20 2.65 -5.96
CA LYS A 114 -0.67 3.96 -5.55
C LYS A 114 -0.77 5.02 -6.65
N ASN A 115 -0.76 4.62 -7.92
CA ASN A 115 -0.84 5.51 -9.07
C ASN A 115 -2.21 5.51 -9.76
N SER A 116 -3.19 4.73 -9.28
CA SER A 116 -4.48 4.53 -9.94
C SER A 116 -5.30 5.82 -10.07
N PHE A 117 -5.12 6.78 -9.15
CA PHE A 117 -5.79 8.07 -9.16
C PHE A 117 -5.48 8.91 -10.41
N LYS A 118 -4.32 8.74 -11.04
CA LYS A 118 -3.88 9.56 -12.19
C LYS A 118 -4.83 9.49 -13.38
N ASN A 119 -5.46 8.34 -13.58
CA ASN A 119 -6.41 8.12 -14.68
C ASN A 119 -7.85 8.52 -14.33
N MET A 120 -8.12 8.88 -13.07
CA MET A 120 -9.45 9.21 -12.58
C MET A 120 -9.70 10.73 -12.51
N GLY A 121 -8.68 11.55 -12.76
CA GLY A 121 -8.78 13.01 -12.64
C GLY A 121 -8.99 13.51 -11.21
N ILE A 122 -8.48 12.77 -10.25
CA ILE A 122 -8.46 13.07 -8.81
C ILE A 122 -7.03 13.02 -8.31
N ASP A 123 -6.79 13.56 -7.11
CA ASP A 123 -5.50 13.42 -6.45
C ASP A 123 -5.43 12.18 -5.54
N TYR A 124 -4.28 11.98 -4.91
CA TYR A 124 -4.01 10.81 -4.07
C TYR A 124 -4.89 10.75 -2.81
N GLU A 125 -5.22 11.90 -2.22
CA GLU A 125 -6.08 11.98 -1.03
C GLU A 125 -7.55 11.82 -1.41
N GLU A 126 -7.98 12.42 -2.52
CA GLU A 126 -9.32 12.22 -3.07
C GLU A 126 -9.58 10.75 -3.41
N LYS A 127 -8.56 10.03 -3.89
CA LYS A 127 -8.63 8.59 -4.13
C LYS A 127 -8.90 7.80 -2.84
N ALA A 128 -8.33 8.21 -1.71
CA ALA A 128 -8.62 7.56 -0.43
C ALA A 128 -10.09 7.71 -0.03
N PHE A 129 -10.69 8.88 -0.24
CA PHE A 129 -12.13 9.08 -0.01
C PHE A 129 -13.00 8.28 -0.99
N TYR A 130 -12.61 8.22 -2.27
CA TYR A 130 -13.28 7.38 -3.25
C TYR A 130 -13.27 5.90 -2.82
N ASP A 131 -12.14 5.38 -2.35
CA ASP A 131 -12.04 3.98 -1.90
C ASP A 131 -12.89 3.71 -0.65
N ILE A 132 -13.02 4.69 0.26
CA ILE A 132 -13.94 4.61 1.39
C ILE A 132 -15.39 4.49 0.91
N LEU A 133 -15.81 5.36 -0.01
CA LEU A 133 -17.16 5.34 -0.58
C LEU A 133 -17.45 4.00 -1.26
N LYS A 134 -16.51 3.52 -2.06
CA LYS A 134 -16.63 2.23 -2.73
C LYS A 134 -16.73 1.05 -1.76
N ALA A 135 -15.95 1.07 -0.68
CA ALA A 135 -16.01 0.05 0.36
C ALA A 135 -17.35 0.08 1.13
N VAL A 136 -17.90 1.26 1.38
CA VAL A 136 -19.22 1.43 2.01
C VAL A 136 -20.32 0.91 1.08
N ALA A 137 -20.31 1.30 -0.20
CA ALA A 137 -21.26 0.82 -1.19
C ALA A 137 -21.27 -0.72 -1.28
N LYS A 138 -20.08 -1.32 -1.31
CA LYS A 138 -19.92 -2.79 -1.32
C LYS A 138 -20.45 -3.42 -0.02
N LYS A 139 -20.18 -2.82 1.13
CA LYS A 139 -20.59 -3.35 2.44
C LYS A 139 -22.12 -3.37 2.60
N TYR A 140 -22.79 -2.37 2.07
CA TYR A 140 -24.24 -2.23 2.15
C TYR A 140 -24.97 -2.66 0.88
N GLU A 141 -24.23 -3.28 -0.07
CA GLU A 141 -24.77 -3.91 -1.29
C GLU A 141 -25.61 -2.96 -2.17
N PHE A 142 -25.17 -1.71 -2.33
CA PHE A 142 -25.79 -0.77 -3.25
C PHE A 142 -24.81 -0.33 -4.35
N GLU A 143 -25.37 -0.03 -5.53
CA GLU A 143 -24.63 0.51 -6.65
C GLU A 143 -24.70 2.03 -6.66
N TYR A 144 -23.54 2.67 -6.88
CA TYR A 144 -23.45 4.12 -7.01
C TYR A 144 -22.54 4.48 -8.18
N PRO A 145 -22.93 5.42 -9.07
CA PRO A 145 -22.15 5.76 -10.25
C PRO A 145 -20.74 6.24 -9.93
N ASP A 146 -19.74 5.70 -10.64
CA ASP A 146 -18.33 6.03 -10.39
C ASP A 146 -18.02 7.53 -10.58
N ASP A 147 -18.61 8.18 -11.56
CA ASP A 147 -18.45 9.62 -11.81
C ASP A 147 -18.96 10.46 -10.64
N LYS A 148 -20.07 10.08 -10.03
CA LYS A 148 -20.60 10.71 -8.82
C LYS A 148 -19.73 10.42 -7.60
N MET A 149 -19.19 9.21 -7.46
CA MET A 149 -18.22 8.91 -6.38
C MET A 149 -16.96 9.76 -6.50
N ILE A 150 -16.46 9.97 -7.72
CA ILE A 150 -15.31 10.84 -7.99
C ILE A 150 -15.62 12.29 -7.58
N GLU A 151 -16.77 12.82 -7.98
CA GLU A 151 -17.16 14.17 -7.59
C GLU A 151 -17.36 14.30 -6.09
N LEU A 152 -18.04 13.33 -5.47
CA LEU A 152 -18.26 13.27 -4.04
C LEU A 152 -16.94 13.22 -3.25
N SER A 153 -15.97 12.42 -3.70
CA SER A 153 -14.65 12.35 -3.06
C SER A 153 -13.90 13.68 -3.07
N LYS A 154 -13.99 14.45 -4.15
CA LYS A 154 -13.43 15.81 -4.24
C LYS A 154 -14.08 16.75 -3.24
N ARG A 155 -15.39 16.73 -3.15
CA ARG A 155 -16.14 17.58 -2.22
C ARG A 155 -15.90 17.20 -0.76
N ILE A 156 -15.80 15.92 -0.45
CA ILE A 156 -15.41 15.44 0.89
C ILE A 156 -14.03 15.98 1.28
N LYS A 157 -13.06 15.89 0.38
CA LYS A 157 -11.72 16.45 0.64
C LYS A 157 -11.77 17.93 0.96
N LEU A 158 -12.50 18.73 0.18
CA LEU A 158 -12.63 20.18 0.44
C LEU A 158 -13.21 20.48 1.83
N ILE A 159 -14.20 19.71 2.28
CA ILE A 159 -14.79 19.87 3.62
C ILE A 159 -13.78 19.48 4.71
N VAL A 160 -13.03 18.39 4.52
CA VAL A 160 -12.02 17.95 5.46
C VAL A 160 -10.86 18.95 5.53
N ASP A 161 -10.39 19.45 4.39
CA ASP A 161 -9.31 20.43 4.31
C ASP A 161 -9.70 21.72 5.03
N ASP A 162 -10.93 22.21 4.86
CA ASP A 162 -11.43 23.38 5.59
C ASP A 162 -11.35 23.19 7.11
N LYS A 163 -11.74 22.04 7.62
CA LYS A 163 -11.67 21.73 9.06
C LYS A 163 -10.25 21.50 9.56
N SER A 164 -9.37 20.96 8.71
CA SER A 164 -7.97 20.68 9.07
C SER A 164 -7.12 21.92 9.33
N HIS A 165 -7.56 23.11 8.92
CA HIS A 165 -6.92 24.38 9.23
C HIS A 165 -6.98 24.76 10.72
N TYR A 166 -7.88 24.16 11.49
CA TYR A 166 -7.94 24.40 12.93
C TYR A 166 -6.89 23.56 13.66
N THR A 167 -6.10 24.21 14.52
CA THR A 167 -5.14 23.51 15.36
C THR A 167 -5.84 22.44 16.19
N ASP A 168 -5.27 21.22 16.20
CA ASP A 168 -5.78 20.08 16.95
C ASP A 168 -7.23 19.66 16.58
N TRP A 169 -7.67 19.93 15.34
CA TRP A 169 -9.03 19.66 14.87
C TRP A 169 -9.46 18.20 15.14
N SER A 170 -8.53 17.24 14.99
CA SER A 170 -8.80 15.83 15.21
C SER A 170 -9.04 15.45 16.68
N ALA A 171 -8.64 16.31 17.63
CA ALA A 171 -8.89 16.15 19.06
C ALA A 171 -10.09 16.96 19.57
N ARG A 172 -10.62 17.89 18.74
CA ARG A 172 -11.72 18.79 19.12
C ARG A 172 -13.08 18.21 18.73
N ASP A 173 -13.90 17.93 19.73
CA ASP A 173 -15.22 17.31 19.53
C ASP A 173 -16.23 18.25 18.83
N ASP A 174 -16.15 19.55 19.05
CA ASP A 174 -16.97 20.55 18.36
C ASP A 174 -16.70 20.57 16.85
N ILE A 175 -15.43 20.51 16.45
CA ILE A 175 -15.04 20.48 15.03
C ILE A 175 -15.42 19.16 14.37
N LYS A 176 -15.21 18.04 15.08
CA LYS A 176 -15.67 16.73 14.60
C LYS A 176 -17.18 16.66 14.38
N ALA A 177 -17.96 17.21 15.33
CA ALA A 177 -19.41 17.25 15.20
C ALA A 177 -19.84 18.08 13.99
N ASN A 178 -19.23 19.25 13.77
CA ASN A 178 -19.51 20.08 12.61
C ASN A 178 -19.12 19.37 11.31
N LEU A 179 -17.93 18.74 11.25
CA LEU A 179 -17.49 17.95 10.11
C LEU A 179 -18.48 16.82 9.79
N GLN A 180 -18.95 16.13 10.83
CA GLN A 180 -19.93 15.05 10.66
C GLN A 180 -21.25 15.56 10.06
N VAL A 181 -21.74 16.69 10.51
CA VAL A 181 -22.96 17.33 9.97
C VAL A 181 -22.75 17.73 8.50
N ASP A 182 -21.63 18.38 8.19
CA ASP A 182 -21.32 18.82 6.83
C ASP A 182 -21.22 17.64 5.87
N LEU A 183 -20.61 16.51 6.31
CA LEU A 183 -20.53 15.29 5.52
C LEU A 183 -21.88 14.63 5.32
N ILE A 184 -22.73 14.55 6.35
CA ILE A 184 -24.08 13.99 6.23
C ILE A 184 -24.90 14.80 5.22
N LEU A 185 -24.87 16.12 5.29
CA LEU A 185 -25.58 16.99 4.35
C LEU A 185 -25.08 16.81 2.92
N LEU A 186 -23.76 16.67 2.73
CA LEU A 186 -23.19 16.41 1.42
C LEU A 186 -23.61 15.04 0.86
N LEU A 187 -23.57 14.00 1.69
CA LEU A 187 -23.99 12.66 1.27
C LEU A 187 -25.46 12.63 0.88
N ASP A 188 -26.32 13.30 1.64
CA ASP A 188 -27.76 13.43 1.35
C ASP A 188 -28.00 14.22 0.06
N GLU A 189 -27.27 15.32 -0.18
CA GLU A 189 -27.31 16.07 -1.46
C GLU A 189 -27.02 15.18 -2.67
N PHE A 190 -26.08 14.28 -2.53
CA PHE A 190 -25.68 13.35 -3.61
C PHE A 190 -26.56 12.08 -3.70
N GLY A 191 -27.45 11.87 -2.74
CA GLY A 191 -28.28 10.67 -2.64
C GLY A 191 -27.47 9.39 -2.36
N TYR A 192 -26.42 9.54 -1.53
CA TYR A 192 -25.52 8.45 -1.16
C TYR A 192 -25.96 7.74 0.12
#